data_5433b3f4c8c670808e3f9547a61d07d6
#
_entry.id   5433b3f4c8c670808e3f9547a61d07d6
#
_cell.length_a   1.000
_cell.length_b   1.000
_cell.length_c   1.000
_cell.angle_alpha   90.00
_cell.angle_beta   90.00
_cell.angle_gamma   90.00
#
_symmetry.space_group_name_H-M   'P 1'
#
loop_
_entity.id
_entity.type
_entity.pdbx_description
1 polymer ?
#
loop_
_entity_poly.entity_id
_entity_poly.type
_entity_poly.pdbx_seq_one_letter_code
_entity_poly.pdbx_strand_id
1 'polypeptide(L)'
;GGGVGDLGVVGESALFRAMRAARTGRMGSIVSTIQREQDVIIRDESRGVMVVEGGPGTGKTAVALHRAAYLLYVWREVLSRTGVLILGPNSAFLEYISQVLPELGETGVVLSTVGELFPGVVPVGVESVVGREVKGSVEMVTILARAVRRYQVVPDEPVVLVVDGVGLEVSPGLVRAARAAARRSGRPHNEVRGLFADFLASGLARQWAGLIGADPLGGENLLSAGDVAELYDDVVSDVGFVGLVDELWPVLDPRVVLAELLSDRGVIARVAGDYDEVTQGALFREVGDLWSASDAALVDELAELIGGFSGVDEGVGDGWRRQVADAQGVLDVLSSSASSDLDDVSDAEVLSAFDVVDAEGLARRQEVREHRSVADRARGDIRWSYGHVIIDEAQELSAMEWRMVMRRCPTKWMTIVGDTAQTGSPAGVDSWAETLGPFVGDRFVTHRLSVNYRTPARIMAVAERVLGLFAPDAPVGVALRGGDDGVVRFCAAGTDPWAVLPREEGRLGVVIVADSRKGETPGVLGVSDVKGLEFDDVVVVDPLVIVDDSPQGYQDLFVALTRATRSLVVIGELPG
;
A
#
# COMPACT_ATOMS: atom_id res chain seq x y z
N GLY A 1 -0.17 34.58 -11.50
CA GLY A 1 0.79 34.69 -10.45
C GLY A 1 0.08 35.12 -9.17
N GLY A 2 -0.46 34.20 -8.42
CA GLY A 2 -1.02 34.41 -7.11
C GLY A 2 -0.58 33.20 -6.28
N GLY A 3 0.28 33.44 -5.27
CA GLY A 3 0.98 32.43 -4.53
C GLY A 3 0.05 31.55 -3.70
N VAL A 4 0.25 30.27 -3.83
CA VAL A 4 -0.09 29.28 -2.81
C VAL A 4 1.03 29.39 -1.76
N GLY A 5 0.87 30.33 -0.87
CA GLY A 5 1.78 30.57 0.23
C GLY A 5 1.05 30.40 1.54
N ASP A 6 1.62 29.55 2.38
CA ASP A 6 1.37 29.52 3.83
C ASP A 6 0.17 28.71 4.35
N LEU A 7 0.07 27.43 4.00
CA LEU A 7 -0.82 26.47 4.67
C LEU A 7 -0.21 25.82 5.94
N GLY A 8 1.07 26.10 6.24
CA GLY A 8 1.87 25.32 7.20
C GLY A 8 1.94 25.82 8.64
N VAL A 9 1.41 27.00 8.97
CA VAL A 9 1.64 27.61 10.30
C VAL A 9 0.43 27.50 11.24
N VAL A 10 -0.69 26.93 10.81
CA VAL A 10 -1.96 27.00 11.57
C VAL A 10 -1.99 26.05 12.79
N GLY A 11 -1.38 24.87 12.71
CA GLY A 11 -1.42 23.90 13.83
C GLY A 11 -0.57 24.31 15.03
N GLU A 12 0.71 24.61 14.83
CA GLU A 12 1.60 25.07 15.90
C GLU A 12 1.23 26.48 16.39
N SER A 13 0.85 27.38 15.48
CA SER A 13 0.43 28.72 15.86
C SER A 13 -0.89 28.74 16.64
N ALA A 14 -1.78 27.75 16.49
CA ALA A 14 -2.98 27.60 17.32
C ALA A 14 -2.63 27.15 18.74
N LEU A 15 -1.72 26.18 18.89
CA LEU A 15 -1.19 25.76 20.19
C LEU A 15 -0.44 26.90 20.88
N PHE A 16 0.48 27.57 20.18
CA PHE A 16 1.21 28.75 20.73
C PHE A 16 0.29 29.93 21.01
N ARG A 17 -0.77 30.15 20.23
CA ARG A 17 -1.77 31.19 20.51
C ARG A 17 -2.63 30.85 21.72
N ALA A 18 -3.09 29.59 21.83
CA ALA A 18 -3.78 29.09 23.02
C ALA A 18 -2.90 29.20 24.28
N MET A 19 -1.61 28.86 24.17
CA MET A 19 -0.63 29.03 25.25
C MET A 19 -0.38 30.50 25.62
N ARG A 20 -0.38 31.45 24.68
CA ARG A 20 -0.24 32.88 24.94
C ARG A 20 -1.50 33.51 25.51
N ALA A 21 -2.69 33.06 25.15
CA ALA A 21 -3.97 33.50 25.73
C ALA A 21 -4.15 33.00 27.18
N ALA A 22 -3.37 32.05 27.62
CA ALA A 22 -3.51 31.27 28.85
C ALA A 22 -2.77 31.88 30.07
N ARG A 23 -2.90 33.15 30.33
CA ARG A 23 -2.30 33.74 31.55
C ARG A 23 -3.15 33.66 32.82
N THR A 24 -4.19 32.86 32.87
CA THR A 24 -4.98 32.59 34.07
C THR A 24 -4.67 31.19 34.64
N GLY A 25 -4.49 31.08 35.95
CA GLY A 25 -3.93 29.89 36.64
C GLY A 25 -4.66 28.57 36.43
N ARG A 26 -5.90 28.57 35.90
CA ARG A 26 -6.61 27.33 35.48
C ARG A 26 -6.09 26.76 34.14
N MET A 27 -5.65 27.62 33.25
CA MET A 27 -5.19 27.23 31.92
C MET A 27 -3.76 26.66 31.94
N GLY A 28 -2.91 27.06 32.90
CA GLY A 28 -1.57 26.50 33.09
C GLY A 28 -1.59 25.00 33.41
N SER A 29 -2.58 24.53 34.18
CA SER A 29 -2.74 23.10 34.49
C SER A 29 -3.19 22.29 33.29
N ILE A 30 -4.02 22.85 32.40
CA ILE A 30 -4.54 22.17 31.21
C ILE A 30 -3.47 22.07 30.13
N VAL A 31 -2.71 23.14 29.89
CA VAL A 31 -1.58 23.13 28.94
C VAL A 31 -0.54 22.10 29.37
N SER A 32 -0.23 22.02 30.69
CA SER A 32 0.69 20.99 31.22
C SER A 32 0.14 19.57 31.07
N THR A 33 -1.18 19.37 31.11
CA THR A 33 -1.81 18.07 30.87
C THR A 33 -1.70 17.66 29.42
N ILE A 34 -1.99 18.56 28.46
CA ILE A 34 -1.83 18.29 27.03
C ILE A 34 -0.39 17.91 26.71
N GLN A 35 0.57 18.72 27.16
CA GLN A 35 1.98 18.46 26.94
C GLN A 35 2.40 17.11 27.53
N ARG A 36 1.85 16.74 28.68
CA ARG A 36 2.16 15.47 29.34
C ARG A 36 1.57 14.27 28.57
N GLU A 37 0.31 14.33 28.14
CA GLU A 37 -0.32 13.28 27.33
C GLU A 37 0.47 13.07 26.03
N GLN A 38 0.78 14.14 25.33
CA GLN A 38 1.53 14.09 24.09
C GLN A 38 2.97 13.62 24.30
N ASP A 39 3.67 14.10 25.34
CA ASP A 39 5.05 13.73 25.64
C ASP A 39 5.21 12.25 25.96
N VAL A 40 4.24 11.65 26.68
CA VAL A 40 4.21 10.21 26.95
C VAL A 40 4.16 9.41 25.64
N ILE A 41 3.31 9.80 24.69
CA ILE A 41 3.18 9.12 23.40
C ILE A 41 4.42 9.32 22.54
N ILE A 42 4.93 10.55 22.47
CA ILE A 42 6.08 10.92 21.64
C ILE A 42 7.32 10.14 22.07
N ARG A 43 7.56 10.02 23.37
CA ARG A 43 8.78 9.41 23.95
C ARG A 43 8.65 7.92 24.27
N ASP A 44 7.54 7.31 24.00
CA ASP A 44 7.41 5.86 24.19
C ASP A 44 8.29 5.10 23.21
N GLU A 45 9.28 4.39 23.73
CA GLU A 45 10.25 3.58 22.95
C GLU A 45 9.81 2.13 22.77
N SER A 46 8.62 1.76 23.23
CA SER A 46 8.10 0.40 23.09
C SER A 46 8.01 0.01 21.60
N ARG A 47 8.47 -1.20 21.31
CA ARG A 47 8.36 -1.80 19.99
C ARG A 47 7.08 -2.62 19.91
N GLY A 48 6.24 -2.33 18.95
CA GLY A 48 4.95 -2.97 18.76
C GLY A 48 3.97 -2.01 18.10
N VAL A 49 2.71 -2.36 18.11
CA VAL A 49 1.64 -1.53 17.57
C VAL A 49 1.15 -0.59 18.66
N MET A 50 1.25 0.70 18.40
CA MET A 50 0.68 1.77 19.21
C MET A 50 -0.46 2.41 18.45
N VAL A 51 -1.64 2.47 19.03
CA VAL A 51 -2.80 3.20 18.52
C VAL A 51 -2.95 4.50 19.30
N VAL A 52 -3.03 5.62 18.59
CA VAL A 52 -3.27 6.94 19.14
C VAL A 52 -4.65 7.41 18.71
N GLU A 53 -5.60 7.31 19.61
CA GLU A 53 -6.97 7.76 19.42
C GLU A 53 -7.16 9.19 19.91
N GLY A 54 -8.03 9.93 19.26
CA GLY A 54 -8.46 11.25 19.74
C GLY A 54 -9.42 11.88 18.77
N GLY A 55 -10.37 12.61 19.30
CA GLY A 55 -11.35 13.36 18.50
C GLY A 55 -10.71 14.46 17.64
N PRO A 56 -11.53 15.19 16.89
CA PRO A 56 -11.06 16.33 16.09
C PRO A 56 -10.34 17.36 16.94
N GLY A 57 -9.26 17.95 16.42
CA GLY A 57 -8.54 19.04 17.08
C GLY A 57 -7.71 18.68 18.32
N THR A 58 -7.48 17.37 18.59
CA THR A 58 -6.64 16.89 19.71
C THR A 58 -5.15 16.85 19.37
N GLY A 59 -4.77 17.08 18.09
CA GLY A 59 -3.39 17.10 17.64
C GLY A 59 -2.77 15.75 17.35
N LYS A 60 -3.57 14.75 17.00
CA LYS A 60 -3.11 13.41 16.61
C LYS A 60 -1.93 13.42 15.64
N THR A 61 -2.11 14.07 14.50
CA THR A 61 -1.08 14.21 13.45
C THR A 61 0.21 14.83 13.96
N ALA A 62 0.11 15.92 14.75
CA ALA A 62 1.29 16.57 15.33
C ALA A 62 2.06 15.62 16.25
N VAL A 63 1.36 14.86 17.10
CA VAL A 63 1.97 13.85 17.97
C VAL A 63 2.67 12.76 17.14
N ALA A 64 2.04 12.28 16.06
CA ALA A 64 2.63 11.29 15.17
C ALA A 64 3.94 11.77 14.53
N LEU A 65 3.97 13.02 14.04
CA LEU A 65 5.16 13.62 13.42
C LEU A 65 6.30 13.87 14.42
N HIS A 66 5.98 14.39 15.60
CA HIS A 66 6.97 14.56 16.65
C HIS A 66 7.51 13.22 17.15
N ARG A 67 6.64 12.17 17.20
CA ARG A 67 7.08 10.81 17.48
C ARG A 67 8.00 10.27 16.39
N ALA A 68 7.68 10.51 15.11
CA ALA A 68 8.56 10.13 14.00
C ALA A 68 9.97 10.73 14.18
N ALA A 69 10.05 12.04 14.42
CA ALA A 69 11.31 12.73 14.64
C ALA A 69 12.06 12.18 15.87
N TYR A 70 11.36 11.96 16.97
CA TYR A 70 11.96 11.38 18.18
C TYR A 70 12.53 9.99 17.92
N LEU A 71 11.78 9.10 17.28
CA LEU A 71 12.23 7.75 16.96
C LEU A 71 13.40 7.73 15.99
N LEU A 72 13.39 8.60 14.97
CA LEU A 72 14.51 8.76 14.03
C LEU A 72 15.77 9.24 14.73
N TYR A 73 15.64 10.12 15.72
CA TYR A 73 16.77 10.59 16.52
C TYR A 73 17.32 9.47 17.41
N VAL A 74 16.46 8.82 18.21
CA VAL A 74 16.88 7.80 19.21
C VAL A 74 17.34 6.51 18.53
N TRP A 75 16.67 6.07 17.46
CA TRP A 75 16.94 4.82 16.74
C TRP A 75 17.63 5.05 15.40
N ARG A 76 18.40 6.13 15.28
CA ARG A 76 19.04 6.57 14.04
C ARG A 76 19.81 5.48 13.31
N GLU A 77 20.59 4.65 14.03
CA GLU A 77 21.40 3.58 13.43
C GLU A 77 20.56 2.52 12.72
N VAL A 78 19.38 2.20 13.22
CA VAL A 78 18.47 1.21 12.65
C VAL A 78 17.61 1.84 11.56
N LEU A 79 16.95 2.96 11.88
CA LEU A 79 15.98 3.59 11.00
C LEU A 79 16.62 4.29 9.79
N SER A 80 17.90 4.69 9.86
CA SER A 80 18.63 5.20 8.70
C SER A 80 18.87 4.15 7.61
N ARG A 81 18.77 2.86 7.92
CA ARG A 81 18.96 1.77 6.96
C ARG A 81 17.64 1.24 6.40
N THR A 82 16.61 1.20 7.22
CA THR A 82 15.30 0.63 6.90
C THR A 82 14.25 1.67 6.53
N GLY A 83 14.47 2.93 6.93
CA GLY A 83 13.52 4.01 6.73
C GLY A 83 12.32 3.97 7.66
N VAL A 84 11.64 5.12 7.71
CA VAL A 84 10.32 5.29 8.35
C VAL A 84 9.31 5.61 7.24
N LEU A 85 8.23 4.86 7.17
CA LEU A 85 7.12 5.14 6.27
C LEU A 85 6.07 5.96 7.00
N ILE A 86 5.65 7.07 6.42
CA ILE A 86 4.48 7.84 6.86
C ILE A 86 3.41 7.76 5.77
N LEU A 87 2.28 7.17 6.14
CA LEU A 87 1.10 7.09 5.30
C LEU A 87 0.14 8.21 5.66
N GLY A 88 -0.23 9.00 4.66
CA GLY A 88 -1.20 10.07 4.79
C GLY A 88 -2.46 9.83 3.94
N PRO A 89 -3.54 10.56 4.24
CA PRO A 89 -4.82 10.38 3.57
C PRO A 89 -4.81 10.85 2.10
N ASN A 90 -4.00 11.85 1.77
CA ASN A 90 -3.91 12.40 0.42
C ASN A 90 -2.57 13.11 0.17
N SER A 91 -2.31 13.43 -1.11
CA SER A 91 -1.07 14.07 -1.55
C SER A 91 -0.87 15.49 -1.01
N ALA A 92 -1.94 16.27 -0.82
CA ALA A 92 -1.86 17.63 -0.27
C ALA A 92 -1.38 17.60 1.20
N PHE A 93 -1.87 16.64 1.98
CA PHE A 93 -1.40 16.39 3.34
C PHE A 93 0.09 15.99 3.36
N LEU A 94 0.51 15.11 2.46
CA LEU A 94 1.91 14.68 2.36
C LEU A 94 2.84 15.80 1.93
N GLU A 95 2.38 16.69 1.05
CA GLU A 95 3.13 17.88 0.65
C GLU A 95 3.37 18.81 1.85
N TYR A 96 2.33 19.04 2.67
CA TYR A 96 2.47 19.77 3.92
C TYR A 96 3.51 19.12 4.86
N ILE A 97 3.41 17.80 5.08
CA ILE A 97 4.36 17.07 5.92
C ILE A 97 5.78 17.16 5.38
N SER A 98 5.96 17.11 4.06
CA SER A 98 7.28 17.20 3.42
C SER A 98 8.01 18.51 3.69
N GLN A 99 7.26 19.59 3.97
CA GLN A 99 7.82 20.89 4.32
C GLN A 99 8.21 20.96 5.82
N VAL A 100 7.47 20.27 6.68
CA VAL A 100 7.69 20.28 8.14
C VAL A 100 8.85 19.35 8.56
N LEU A 101 8.99 18.19 7.93
CA LEU A 101 10.00 17.19 8.29
C LEU A 101 11.46 17.65 8.16
N PRO A 102 11.89 18.40 7.13
CA PRO A 102 13.26 18.93 7.04
C PRO A 102 13.61 19.87 8.19
N GLU A 103 12.63 20.61 8.73
CA GLU A 103 12.82 21.47 9.90
C GLU A 103 13.15 20.64 11.15
N LEU A 104 12.76 19.36 11.16
CA LEU A 104 13.10 18.39 12.20
C LEU A 104 14.44 17.68 11.94
N GLY A 105 15.13 17.97 10.81
CA GLY A 105 16.49 17.50 10.50
C GLY A 105 16.58 16.06 9.94
N GLU A 106 15.49 15.47 9.43
CA GLU A 106 15.43 14.04 9.12
C GLU A 106 15.31 13.74 7.61
N THR A 107 16.17 12.81 7.11
CA THR A 107 16.25 12.43 5.70
C THR A 107 15.82 10.98 5.41
N GLY A 108 15.53 10.19 6.43
CA GLY A 108 15.17 8.75 6.32
C GLY A 108 13.68 8.47 6.26
N VAL A 109 12.84 9.45 5.86
CA VAL A 109 11.38 9.31 5.84
C VAL A 109 10.88 9.13 4.41
N VAL A 110 10.01 8.15 4.22
CA VAL A 110 9.24 7.93 2.99
C VAL A 110 7.82 8.39 3.23
N LEU A 111 7.33 9.30 2.40
CA LEU A 111 5.96 9.78 2.42
C LEU A 111 5.20 9.12 1.26
N SER A 112 4.02 8.56 1.54
CA SER A 112 3.18 7.91 0.53
C SER A 112 1.72 7.94 0.94
N THR A 113 0.82 7.92 -0.03
CA THR A 113 -0.55 7.46 0.18
C THR A 113 -0.60 5.93 0.06
N VAL A 114 -1.65 5.30 0.57
CA VAL A 114 -1.80 3.84 0.48
C VAL A 114 -1.89 3.39 -0.99
N GLY A 115 -2.59 4.14 -1.84
CA GLY A 115 -2.72 3.84 -3.26
C GLY A 115 -1.40 3.91 -4.06
N GLU A 116 -0.38 4.60 -3.54
CA GLU A 116 0.94 4.75 -4.17
C GLU A 116 2.00 3.77 -3.62
N LEU A 117 1.63 2.91 -2.65
CA LEU A 117 2.58 1.98 -2.03
C LEU A 117 3.07 0.87 -2.96
N PHE A 118 2.33 0.56 -4.02
CA PHE A 118 2.75 -0.44 -4.99
C PHE A 118 3.41 0.25 -6.19
N PRO A 119 4.70 -0.02 -6.47
CA PRO A 119 5.42 0.60 -7.58
C PRO A 119 4.74 0.32 -8.93
N GLY A 120 4.57 1.36 -9.74
CA GLY A 120 3.95 1.28 -11.05
C GLY A 120 2.42 1.33 -11.07
N VAL A 121 1.78 1.47 -9.90
CA VAL A 121 0.36 1.82 -9.79
C VAL A 121 0.24 3.30 -9.46
N VAL A 122 -0.39 4.06 -10.36
CA VAL A 122 -0.68 5.50 -10.17
C VAL A 122 -2.18 5.66 -10.00
N PRO A 123 -2.68 5.95 -8.79
CA PRO A 123 -4.11 5.94 -8.46
C PRO A 123 -4.78 7.25 -8.89
N VAL A 124 -5.09 7.40 -10.18
CA VAL A 124 -5.79 8.57 -10.74
C VAL A 124 -7.23 8.25 -11.17
N GLY A 125 -7.60 6.97 -11.17
CA GLY A 125 -8.95 6.53 -11.50
C GLY A 125 -9.94 6.79 -10.35
N VAL A 126 -11.20 7.06 -10.73
CA VAL A 126 -12.32 7.21 -9.80
C VAL A 126 -13.08 5.89 -9.73
N GLU A 127 -13.47 5.50 -8.53
CA GLU A 127 -14.28 4.29 -8.31
C GLU A 127 -15.57 4.62 -7.55
N SER A 128 -16.58 3.77 -7.72
CA SER A 128 -17.84 3.91 -6.98
C SER A 128 -17.65 3.54 -5.49
N VAL A 129 -18.55 4.04 -4.63
CA VAL A 129 -18.57 3.69 -3.20
C VAL A 129 -18.66 2.17 -3.02
N VAL A 130 -19.55 1.49 -3.75
CA VAL A 130 -19.71 0.04 -3.72
C VAL A 130 -18.44 -0.68 -4.23
N GLY A 131 -17.83 -0.16 -5.31
CA GLY A 131 -16.58 -0.71 -5.83
C GLY A 131 -15.45 -0.65 -4.81
N ARG A 132 -15.33 0.47 -4.09
CA ARG A 132 -14.35 0.65 -3.02
C ARG A 132 -14.59 -0.29 -1.85
N GLU A 133 -15.85 -0.47 -1.44
CA GLU A 133 -16.24 -1.39 -0.37
C GLU A 133 -15.87 -2.84 -0.74
N VAL A 134 -16.29 -3.30 -1.91
CA VAL A 134 -16.04 -4.66 -2.38
C VAL A 134 -14.55 -4.94 -2.53
N LYS A 135 -13.79 -4.05 -3.19
CA LYS A 135 -12.34 -4.18 -3.35
C LYS A 135 -11.59 -4.12 -2.03
N GLY A 136 -12.10 -3.36 -1.05
CA GLY A 136 -11.52 -3.26 0.28
C GLY A 136 -11.77 -4.46 1.17
N SER A 137 -12.72 -5.32 0.83
CA SER A 137 -13.14 -6.45 1.67
C SER A 137 -12.13 -7.60 1.67
N VAL A 138 -12.07 -8.36 2.78
CA VAL A 138 -11.16 -9.51 2.93
C VAL A 138 -11.49 -10.67 1.99
N GLU A 139 -12.72 -10.74 1.50
CA GLU A 139 -13.19 -11.73 0.53
C GLU A 139 -12.41 -11.65 -0.79
N MET A 140 -11.86 -10.47 -1.13
CA MET A 140 -11.00 -10.30 -2.30
C MET A 140 -9.80 -11.24 -2.29
N VAL A 141 -9.28 -11.63 -1.13
CA VAL A 141 -8.19 -12.63 -1.04
C VAL A 141 -8.57 -13.93 -1.74
N THR A 142 -9.82 -14.39 -1.54
CA THR A 142 -10.33 -15.62 -2.16
C THR A 142 -10.56 -15.42 -3.66
N ILE A 143 -11.12 -14.29 -4.06
CA ILE A 143 -11.39 -13.96 -5.47
C ILE A 143 -10.07 -13.88 -6.25
N LEU A 144 -9.07 -13.18 -5.73
CA LEU A 144 -7.74 -13.07 -6.35
C LEU A 144 -7.03 -14.43 -6.44
N ALA A 145 -7.14 -15.26 -5.40
CA ALA A 145 -6.59 -16.62 -5.45
C ALA A 145 -7.29 -17.49 -6.52
N ARG A 146 -8.61 -17.35 -6.70
CA ARG A 146 -9.35 -18.02 -7.79
C ARG A 146 -8.92 -17.48 -9.15
N ALA A 147 -8.69 -16.16 -9.28
CA ALA A 147 -8.21 -15.53 -10.50
C ALA A 147 -6.83 -16.07 -10.93
N VAL A 148 -5.88 -16.22 -10.01
CA VAL A 148 -4.56 -16.83 -10.31
C VAL A 148 -4.72 -18.30 -10.70
N ARG A 149 -5.58 -19.06 -10.02
CA ARG A 149 -5.77 -20.50 -10.30
C ARG A 149 -6.34 -20.79 -11.68
N ARG A 150 -7.04 -19.85 -12.33
CA ARG A 150 -7.59 -20.03 -13.69
C ARG A 150 -6.50 -20.22 -14.75
N TYR A 151 -5.30 -19.66 -14.51
CA TYR A 151 -4.16 -19.81 -15.42
C TYR A 151 -3.43 -21.16 -15.28
N GLN A 152 -3.81 -21.99 -14.31
CA GLN A 152 -3.27 -23.33 -14.12
C GLN A 152 -4.15 -24.32 -14.88
N VAL A 153 -4.04 -24.32 -16.19
CA VAL A 153 -4.92 -25.04 -17.11
C VAL A 153 -4.66 -26.54 -17.06
N VAL A 154 -5.72 -27.32 -17.19
CA VAL A 154 -5.66 -28.75 -17.47
C VAL A 154 -6.46 -28.97 -18.77
N PRO A 155 -5.85 -29.53 -19.80
CA PRO A 155 -6.58 -29.82 -21.05
C PRO A 155 -7.69 -30.83 -20.79
N ASP A 156 -8.78 -30.71 -21.54
CA ASP A 156 -9.89 -31.64 -21.45
C ASP A 156 -9.57 -32.98 -22.13
N GLU A 157 -8.79 -32.93 -23.23
CA GLU A 157 -8.33 -34.05 -24.01
C GLU A 157 -6.79 -34.19 -23.97
N PRO A 158 -6.24 -35.37 -24.22
CA PRO A 158 -4.80 -35.56 -24.33
C PRO A 158 -4.20 -34.72 -25.46
N VAL A 159 -3.07 -34.03 -25.18
CA VAL A 159 -2.27 -33.29 -26.17
C VAL A 159 -1.07 -34.12 -26.57
N VAL A 160 -0.73 -34.19 -27.85
CA VAL A 160 0.47 -34.89 -28.32
C VAL A 160 1.61 -33.88 -28.47
N LEU A 161 2.69 -34.07 -27.70
CA LEU A 161 3.95 -33.36 -27.85
C LEU A 161 4.91 -34.21 -28.68
N VAL A 162 5.52 -33.65 -29.71
CA VAL A 162 6.50 -34.33 -30.55
C VAL A 162 7.89 -33.88 -30.18
N VAL A 163 8.70 -34.79 -29.59
CA VAL A 163 10.09 -34.54 -29.23
C VAL A 163 10.96 -35.51 -30.02
N ASP A 164 11.91 -34.99 -30.78
CA ASP A 164 12.80 -35.80 -31.66
C ASP A 164 12.06 -36.82 -32.57
N GLY A 165 10.88 -36.40 -33.05
CA GLY A 165 10.06 -37.23 -33.93
C GLY A 165 9.22 -38.30 -33.22
N VAL A 166 9.28 -38.37 -31.87
CA VAL A 166 8.47 -39.28 -31.05
C VAL A 166 7.27 -38.53 -30.48
N GLY A 167 6.07 -39.03 -30.72
CA GLY A 167 4.82 -38.48 -30.14
C GLY A 167 4.64 -38.92 -28.69
N LEU A 168 4.69 -37.97 -27.76
CA LEU A 168 4.45 -38.21 -26.33
C LEU A 168 3.06 -37.69 -25.95
N GLU A 169 2.27 -38.49 -25.23
CA GLU A 169 0.94 -38.10 -24.81
C GLU A 169 0.95 -37.34 -23.49
N VAL A 170 0.56 -36.08 -23.54
CA VAL A 170 0.32 -35.26 -22.36
C VAL A 170 -1.11 -35.43 -21.91
N SER A 171 -1.34 -36.45 -21.10
CA SER A 171 -2.69 -36.77 -20.62
C SER A 171 -3.19 -35.76 -19.57
N PRO A 172 -4.52 -35.50 -19.51
CA PRO A 172 -5.12 -34.67 -18.44
C PRO A 172 -4.79 -35.19 -17.03
N GLY A 173 -4.56 -36.49 -16.88
CA GLY A 173 -4.16 -37.14 -15.63
C GLY A 173 -2.78 -36.71 -15.18
N LEU A 174 -1.81 -36.72 -16.10
CA LEU A 174 -0.43 -36.26 -15.84
C LEU A 174 -0.39 -34.78 -15.46
N VAL A 175 -1.10 -33.93 -16.22
CA VAL A 175 -1.17 -32.48 -15.94
C VAL A 175 -1.82 -32.22 -14.58
N ARG A 176 -2.92 -32.91 -14.22
CA ARG A 176 -3.53 -32.80 -12.88
C ARG A 176 -2.56 -33.20 -11.77
N ALA A 177 -1.78 -34.26 -11.96
CA ALA A 177 -0.80 -34.72 -10.99
C ALA A 177 0.35 -33.69 -10.82
N ALA A 178 0.88 -33.15 -11.91
CA ALA A 178 1.90 -32.09 -11.91
C ALA A 178 1.39 -30.84 -11.19
N ARG A 179 0.17 -30.39 -11.54
CA ARG A 179 -0.50 -29.25 -10.89
C ARG A 179 -0.69 -29.48 -9.38
N ALA A 180 -1.12 -30.66 -8.99
CA ALA A 180 -1.30 -31.00 -7.58
C ALA A 180 0.05 -31.03 -6.82
N ALA A 181 1.13 -31.50 -7.45
CA ALA A 181 2.46 -31.49 -6.87
C ALA A 181 2.97 -30.05 -6.65
N ALA A 182 2.83 -29.19 -7.66
CA ALA A 182 3.19 -27.78 -7.55
C ALA A 182 2.39 -27.08 -6.43
N ARG A 183 1.08 -27.24 -6.38
CA ARG A 183 0.21 -26.63 -5.35
C ARG A 183 0.50 -27.09 -3.93
N ARG A 184 0.92 -28.36 -3.72
CA ARG A 184 1.29 -28.86 -2.38
C ARG A 184 2.50 -28.18 -1.79
N SER A 185 3.36 -27.55 -2.60
CA SER A 185 4.51 -26.79 -2.10
C SER A 185 4.12 -25.54 -1.30
N GLY A 186 2.91 -25.01 -1.49
CA GLY A 186 2.44 -23.78 -0.85
C GLY A 186 3.14 -22.51 -1.31
N ARG A 187 4.03 -22.59 -2.30
CA ARG A 187 4.79 -21.44 -2.83
C ARG A 187 3.99 -20.69 -3.90
N PRO A 188 4.33 -19.41 -4.18
CA PRO A 188 3.67 -18.61 -5.21
C PRO A 188 3.72 -19.20 -6.62
N HIS A 189 2.78 -18.79 -7.48
CA HIS A 189 2.52 -19.35 -8.80
C HIS A 189 3.76 -19.41 -9.71
N ASN A 190 4.48 -18.30 -9.89
CA ASN A 190 5.66 -18.25 -10.76
C ASN A 190 6.83 -19.07 -10.21
N GLU A 191 6.97 -19.11 -8.88
CA GLU A 191 8.06 -19.83 -8.22
C GLU A 191 7.93 -21.36 -8.33
N VAL A 192 6.69 -21.87 -8.43
CA VAL A 192 6.43 -23.30 -8.54
C VAL A 192 6.30 -23.78 -9.97
N ARG A 193 6.41 -22.89 -10.97
CA ARG A 193 6.36 -23.25 -12.38
C ARG A 193 7.42 -24.28 -12.75
N GLY A 194 8.66 -24.15 -12.22
CA GLY A 194 9.71 -25.14 -12.38
C GLY A 194 9.31 -26.52 -11.87
N LEU A 195 8.74 -26.62 -10.66
CA LEU A 195 8.25 -27.88 -10.10
C LEU A 195 7.13 -28.53 -10.94
N PHE A 196 6.26 -27.71 -11.53
CA PHE A 196 5.23 -28.19 -12.46
C PHE A 196 5.87 -28.76 -13.73
N ALA A 197 6.81 -28.04 -14.35
CA ALA A 197 7.53 -28.46 -15.54
C ALA A 197 8.35 -29.74 -15.30
N ASP A 198 9.11 -29.80 -14.21
CA ASP A 198 9.93 -30.97 -13.85
C ASP A 198 9.09 -32.24 -13.66
N PHE A 199 7.93 -32.11 -12.99
CA PHE A 199 7.03 -33.23 -12.81
C PHE A 199 6.46 -33.72 -14.15
N LEU A 200 6.09 -32.78 -15.02
CA LEU A 200 5.55 -33.08 -16.34
C LEU A 200 6.63 -33.74 -17.23
N ALA A 201 7.83 -33.15 -17.31
CA ALA A 201 8.96 -33.67 -18.05
C ALA A 201 9.37 -35.07 -17.58
N SER A 202 9.45 -35.29 -16.27
CA SER A 202 9.74 -36.61 -15.69
C SER A 202 8.69 -37.66 -16.04
N GLY A 203 7.41 -37.24 -16.18
CA GLY A 203 6.33 -38.11 -16.65
C GLY A 203 6.50 -38.49 -18.11
N LEU A 204 6.82 -37.54 -18.96
CA LEU A 204 7.02 -37.74 -20.41
C LEU A 204 8.30 -38.53 -20.71
N ALA A 205 9.40 -38.28 -20.02
CA ALA A 205 10.64 -39.05 -20.15
C ALA A 205 10.41 -40.54 -19.81
N ARG A 206 9.65 -40.84 -18.75
CA ARG A 206 9.28 -42.21 -18.41
C ARG A 206 8.37 -42.84 -19.46
N GLN A 207 7.43 -42.10 -20.03
CA GLN A 207 6.60 -42.56 -21.14
C GLN A 207 7.47 -42.87 -22.35
N TRP A 208 8.39 -41.99 -22.72
CA TRP A 208 9.32 -42.17 -23.81
C TRP A 208 10.21 -43.40 -23.61
N ALA A 209 10.83 -43.53 -22.43
CA ALA A 209 11.58 -44.73 -22.07
C ALA A 209 10.77 -46.02 -22.18
N GLY A 210 9.48 -45.98 -21.83
CA GLY A 210 8.55 -47.10 -22.01
C GLY A 210 8.30 -47.47 -23.47
N LEU A 211 8.34 -46.49 -24.38
CA LEU A 211 8.15 -46.70 -25.82
C LEU A 211 9.38 -47.33 -26.50
N ILE A 212 10.60 -46.86 -26.17
CA ILE A 212 11.83 -47.29 -26.86
C ILE A 212 12.62 -48.37 -26.12
N GLY A 213 12.45 -48.53 -24.82
CA GLY A 213 13.16 -49.51 -23.99
C GLY A 213 12.33 -50.72 -23.57
N ALA A 214 11.16 -50.94 -24.17
CA ALA A 214 10.30 -52.08 -23.84
C ALA A 214 11.01 -53.40 -24.20
N ASP A 215 11.16 -54.33 -23.25
CA ASP A 215 11.66 -55.68 -23.51
C ASP A 215 10.63 -56.48 -24.32
N PRO A 216 10.97 -56.91 -25.53
CA PRO A 216 10.06 -57.77 -26.35
C PRO A 216 9.62 -59.08 -25.68
N LEU A 217 10.37 -59.54 -24.66
CA LEU A 217 10.10 -60.76 -23.92
C LEU A 217 9.29 -60.51 -22.63
N GLY A 218 8.89 -59.24 -22.37
CA GLY A 218 8.07 -58.88 -21.21
C GLY A 218 8.87 -58.71 -19.91
N GLY A 219 10.20 -58.51 -19.98
CA GLY A 219 11.09 -58.21 -18.87
C GLY A 219 11.02 -56.74 -18.44
N GLU A 220 12.00 -56.35 -17.62
CA GLU A 220 12.19 -54.95 -17.20
C GLU A 220 12.59 -54.08 -18.40
N ASN A 221 12.39 -52.74 -18.27
CA ASN A 221 12.80 -51.79 -19.29
C ASN A 221 14.35 -51.88 -19.50
N LEU A 222 14.79 -51.92 -20.75
CA LEU A 222 16.17 -52.10 -21.15
C LEU A 222 17.02 -50.81 -20.94
N LEU A 223 16.37 -49.66 -20.75
CA LEU A 223 17.08 -48.41 -20.52
C LEU A 223 17.50 -48.28 -19.07
N SER A 224 18.71 -47.77 -18.85
CA SER A 224 19.21 -47.43 -17.52
C SER A 224 18.61 -46.14 -16.97
N ALA A 225 18.79 -45.90 -15.67
CA ALA A 225 18.39 -44.64 -15.09
C ALA A 225 19.13 -43.41 -15.71
N GLY A 226 20.36 -43.63 -16.23
CA GLY A 226 21.10 -42.59 -16.96
C GLY A 226 20.45 -42.25 -18.29
N ASP A 227 20.03 -43.28 -19.06
CA ASP A 227 19.36 -43.07 -20.34
C ASP A 227 18.02 -42.32 -20.14
N VAL A 228 17.26 -42.62 -19.07
CA VAL A 228 16.03 -41.90 -18.73
C VAL A 228 16.31 -40.42 -18.35
N ALA A 229 17.46 -40.12 -17.73
CA ALA A 229 17.85 -38.76 -17.44
C ALA A 229 18.19 -37.98 -18.72
N GLU A 230 18.87 -38.62 -19.71
CA GLU A 230 19.08 -37.99 -21.02
C GLU A 230 17.78 -37.67 -21.73
N LEU A 231 16.82 -38.58 -21.73
CA LEU A 231 15.48 -38.33 -22.28
C LEU A 231 14.74 -37.18 -21.56
N TYR A 232 14.95 -37.03 -20.26
CA TYR A 232 14.40 -35.90 -19.51
C TYR A 232 15.02 -34.59 -19.98
N ASP A 233 16.35 -34.53 -20.17
CA ASP A 233 17.05 -33.34 -20.65
C ASP A 233 16.61 -32.96 -22.07
N ASP A 234 16.39 -33.96 -22.96
CA ASP A 234 15.84 -33.75 -24.29
C ASP A 234 14.43 -33.14 -24.23
N VAL A 235 13.55 -33.66 -23.36
CA VAL A 235 12.19 -33.11 -23.17
C VAL A 235 12.24 -31.68 -22.68
N VAL A 236 13.03 -31.38 -21.65
CA VAL A 236 13.11 -30.02 -21.05
C VAL A 236 13.68 -29.01 -22.02
N SER A 237 14.59 -29.42 -22.90
CA SER A 237 15.22 -28.57 -23.91
C SER A 237 14.35 -28.36 -25.16
N ASP A 238 13.29 -29.15 -25.32
CA ASP A 238 12.40 -29.06 -26.49
C ASP A 238 11.54 -27.78 -26.47
N VAL A 239 11.52 -27.07 -27.60
CA VAL A 239 10.79 -25.79 -27.74
C VAL A 239 9.26 -26.01 -27.61
N GLY A 240 8.75 -27.14 -28.10
CA GLY A 240 7.32 -27.49 -27.97
C GLY A 240 6.93 -27.75 -26.52
N PHE A 241 7.82 -28.40 -25.73
CA PHE A 241 7.62 -28.57 -24.30
C PHE A 241 7.59 -27.23 -23.55
N VAL A 242 8.53 -26.33 -23.83
CA VAL A 242 8.54 -24.99 -23.22
C VAL A 242 7.26 -24.24 -23.56
N GLY A 243 6.81 -24.26 -24.83
CA GLY A 243 5.55 -23.64 -25.24
C GLY A 243 4.32 -24.26 -24.55
N LEU A 244 4.30 -25.59 -24.40
CA LEU A 244 3.23 -26.29 -23.67
C LEU A 244 3.18 -25.89 -22.19
N VAL A 245 4.34 -25.75 -21.54
CA VAL A 245 4.41 -25.28 -20.14
C VAL A 245 3.92 -23.83 -20.04
N ASP A 246 4.24 -22.97 -21.03
CA ASP A 246 3.73 -21.59 -21.08
C ASP A 246 2.21 -21.54 -21.23
N GLU A 247 1.62 -22.47 -21.99
CA GLU A 247 0.17 -22.57 -22.15
C GLU A 247 -0.53 -23.08 -20.87
N LEU A 248 0.00 -24.13 -20.26
CA LEU A 248 -0.62 -24.77 -19.09
C LEU A 248 -0.35 -24.07 -17.77
N TRP A 249 0.78 -23.36 -17.67
CA TRP A 249 1.23 -22.65 -16.47
C TRP A 249 2.09 -21.41 -16.85
N PRO A 250 1.45 -20.34 -17.37
CA PRO A 250 2.17 -19.12 -17.82
C PRO A 250 2.84 -18.40 -16.66
N VAL A 251 3.85 -17.62 -16.97
CA VAL A 251 4.39 -16.60 -16.04
C VAL A 251 3.40 -15.44 -15.98
N LEU A 252 3.04 -15.02 -14.78
CA LEU A 252 2.01 -13.99 -14.55
C LEU A 252 2.63 -12.68 -14.04
N ASP A 253 2.03 -11.57 -14.46
CA ASP A 253 2.22 -10.24 -13.87
C ASP A 253 0.97 -9.85 -13.08
N PRO A 254 1.08 -9.43 -11.80
CA PRO A 254 -0.07 -9.12 -10.96
C PRO A 254 -0.92 -7.98 -11.51
N ARG A 255 -0.33 -7.00 -12.22
CA ARG A 255 -1.05 -5.89 -12.83
C ARG A 255 -1.89 -6.36 -14.01
N VAL A 256 -1.34 -7.25 -14.84
CA VAL A 256 -2.06 -7.83 -15.99
C VAL A 256 -3.21 -8.69 -15.48
N VAL A 257 -2.97 -9.54 -14.49
CA VAL A 257 -4.00 -10.41 -13.90
C VAL A 257 -5.15 -9.58 -13.32
N LEU A 258 -4.87 -8.48 -12.61
CA LEU A 258 -5.92 -7.62 -12.07
C LEU A 258 -6.68 -6.89 -13.18
N ALA A 259 -5.97 -6.36 -14.18
CA ALA A 259 -6.60 -5.68 -15.31
C ALA A 259 -7.57 -6.60 -16.07
N GLU A 260 -7.15 -7.83 -16.38
CA GLU A 260 -8.00 -8.84 -17.03
C GLU A 260 -9.17 -9.27 -16.14
N LEU A 261 -8.94 -9.47 -14.83
CA LEU A 261 -10.01 -9.82 -13.89
C LEU A 261 -11.11 -8.78 -13.90
N LEU A 262 -10.75 -7.50 -13.77
CA LEU A 262 -11.74 -6.43 -13.62
C LEU A 262 -12.40 -6.01 -14.94
N SER A 263 -11.82 -6.35 -16.10
CA SER A 263 -12.36 -5.98 -17.42
C SER A 263 -13.17 -7.07 -18.11
N ASP A 264 -13.26 -8.28 -17.54
CA ASP A 264 -14.02 -9.39 -18.10
C ASP A 264 -15.14 -9.84 -17.16
N ARG A 265 -16.39 -9.50 -17.50
CA ARG A 265 -17.59 -9.90 -16.72
C ARG A 265 -17.73 -11.40 -16.55
N GLY A 266 -17.30 -12.18 -17.55
CA GLY A 266 -17.34 -13.65 -17.47
C GLY A 266 -16.30 -14.20 -16.51
N VAL A 267 -15.15 -13.56 -16.39
CA VAL A 267 -14.14 -13.89 -15.37
C VAL A 267 -14.66 -13.51 -13.99
N ILE A 268 -15.17 -12.29 -13.80
CA ILE A 268 -15.78 -11.86 -12.54
C ILE A 268 -16.85 -12.84 -12.07
N ALA A 269 -17.80 -13.19 -12.93
CA ALA A 269 -18.87 -14.14 -12.60
C ALA A 269 -18.35 -15.51 -12.15
N ARG A 270 -17.23 -15.98 -12.71
CA ARG A 270 -16.62 -17.28 -12.33
C ARG A 270 -15.86 -17.23 -11.01
N VAL A 271 -15.12 -16.16 -10.73
CA VAL A 271 -14.26 -16.08 -9.55
C VAL A 271 -14.96 -15.44 -8.34
N ALA A 272 -15.92 -14.57 -8.59
CA ALA A 272 -16.75 -13.86 -7.61
C ALA A 272 -18.22 -14.32 -7.65
N GLY A 273 -18.48 -15.58 -8.07
CA GLY A 273 -19.82 -16.12 -8.21
C GLY A 273 -20.63 -16.25 -6.90
N ASP A 274 -19.98 -16.06 -5.77
CA ASP A 274 -20.63 -15.98 -4.46
C ASP A 274 -21.32 -14.61 -4.21
N TYR A 275 -20.99 -13.60 -5.01
CA TYR A 275 -21.59 -12.26 -4.95
C TYR A 275 -22.80 -12.13 -5.87
N ASP A 276 -23.71 -11.22 -5.52
CA ASP A 276 -24.81 -10.81 -6.38
C ASP A 276 -24.35 -10.02 -7.63
N GLU A 277 -25.26 -9.81 -8.57
CA GLU A 277 -24.95 -9.12 -9.83
C GLU A 277 -24.53 -7.66 -9.65
N VAL A 278 -25.06 -6.98 -8.61
CA VAL A 278 -24.71 -5.57 -8.31
C VAL A 278 -23.27 -5.49 -7.84
N THR A 279 -22.89 -6.34 -6.90
CA THR A 279 -21.53 -6.43 -6.35
C THR A 279 -20.51 -6.85 -7.43
N GLN A 280 -20.87 -7.85 -8.28
CA GLN A 280 -20.04 -8.23 -9.43
C GLN A 280 -19.91 -7.08 -10.43
N GLY A 281 -20.99 -6.34 -10.67
CA GLY A 281 -21.01 -5.15 -11.54
C GLY A 281 -20.11 -4.02 -11.02
N ALA A 282 -19.99 -3.87 -9.70
CA ALA A 282 -19.15 -2.86 -9.08
C ALA A 282 -17.64 -3.16 -9.21
N LEU A 283 -17.26 -4.42 -9.43
CA LEU A 283 -15.87 -4.80 -9.74
C LEU A 283 -15.49 -4.49 -11.19
N PHE A 284 -16.48 -4.46 -12.09
CA PHE A 284 -16.21 -4.30 -13.52
C PHE A 284 -15.74 -2.87 -13.86
N ARG A 285 -14.73 -2.77 -14.71
CA ARG A 285 -14.28 -1.54 -15.36
C ARG A 285 -13.97 -1.79 -16.83
N GLU A 286 -13.97 -0.72 -17.65
CA GLU A 286 -13.61 -0.83 -19.05
C GLU A 286 -12.13 -1.10 -19.24
N VAL A 287 -11.79 -1.74 -20.36
CA VAL A 287 -10.38 -2.03 -20.71
C VAL A 287 -9.63 -0.71 -20.91
N GLY A 288 -8.51 -0.56 -20.21
CA GLY A 288 -7.68 0.65 -20.27
C GLY A 288 -8.05 1.72 -19.27
N ASP A 289 -9.04 1.49 -18.41
CA ASP A 289 -9.35 2.41 -17.30
C ASP A 289 -8.15 2.55 -16.35
N LEU A 290 -8.07 3.75 -15.77
CA LEU A 290 -7.00 4.12 -14.86
C LEU A 290 -7.11 3.37 -13.52
N TRP A 291 -5.97 3.14 -12.87
CA TRP A 291 -5.93 2.53 -11.54
C TRP A 291 -6.61 3.42 -10.50
N SER A 292 -7.42 2.82 -9.65
CA SER A 292 -7.97 3.46 -8.44
C SER A 292 -7.08 3.22 -7.21
N ALA A 293 -7.33 3.93 -6.13
CA ALA A 293 -6.54 3.79 -4.90
C ALA A 293 -6.63 2.37 -4.30
N SER A 294 -7.82 1.75 -4.35
CA SER A 294 -8.05 0.39 -3.83
C SER A 294 -7.32 -0.69 -4.64
N ASP A 295 -7.00 -0.44 -5.92
CA ASP A 295 -6.33 -1.41 -6.79
C ASP A 295 -4.90 -1.73 -6.32
N ALA A 296 -4.20 -0.78 -5.68
CA ALA A 296 -2.84 -0.99 -5.19
C ALA A 296 -2.76 -2.17 -4.19
N ALA A 297 -3.73 -2.27 -3.28
CA ALA A 297 -3.78 -3.36 -2.32
C ALA A 297 -4.11 -4.70 -2.98
N LEU A 298 -4.92 -4.71 -4.04
CA LEU A 298 -5.23 -5.92 -4.81
C LEU A 298 -4.04 -6.40 -5.63
N VAL A 299 -3.29 -5.47 -6.26
CA VAL A 299 -2.04 -5.80 -6.97
C VAL A 299 -0.99 -6.35 -6.01
N ASP A 300 -0.87 -5.77 -4.80
CA ASP A 300 0.04 -6.25 -3.76
C ASP A 300 -0.32 -7.67 -3.28
N GLU A 301 -1.60 -7.98 -3.10
CA GLU A 301 -2.05 -9.33 -2.75
C GLU A 301 -1.79 -10.33 -3.90
N LEU A 302 -2.01 -9.92 -5.15
CA LEU A 302 -1.67 -10.73 -6.32
C LEU A 302 -0.15 -10.95 -6.42
N ALA A 303 0.68 -9.96 -6.11
CA ALA A 303 2.13 -10.11 -6.11
C ALA A 303 2.60 -11.18 -5.12
N GLU A 304 1.97 -11.30 -3.96
CA GLU A 304 2.22 -12.38 -3.00
C GLU A 304 1.78 -13.75 -3.53
N LEU A 305 0.63 -13.83 -4.20
CA LEU A 305 0.10 -15.08 -4.77
C LEU A 305 0.88 -15.55 -6.00
N ILE A 306 1.39 -14.63 -6.78
CA ILE A 306 2.09 -14.89 -8.05
C ILE A 306 3.58 -15.14 -7.82
N GLY A 307 4.22 -14.37 -6.92
CA GLY A 307 5.66 -14.43 -6.70
C GLY A 307 6.45 -13.64 -7.74
N GLY A 308 7.75 -13.95 -7.89
CA GLY A 308 8.67 -13.23 -8.77
C GLY A 308 8.11 -12.98 -10.17
N PHE A 309 8.03 -11.71 -10.57
CA PHE A 309 7.56 -11.28 -11.89
C PHE A 309 8.52 -10.22 -12.46
N SER A 310 8.72 -10.30 -13.77
CA SER A 310 9.60 -9.40 -14.50
C SER A 310 8.94 -8.02 -14.59
N GLY A 311 9.53 -7.00 -13.97
CA GLY A 311 9.00 -5.65 -14.08
C GLY A 311 9.49 -4.67 -13.00
N VAL A 312 10.07 -5.20 -11.91
CA VAL A 312 10.73 -4.39 -10.86
C VAL A 312 12.19 -4.82 -10.68
N ASP A 313 12.52 -6.10 -10.96
CA ASP A 313 13.89 -6.64 -10.90
C ASP A 313 14.72 -6.44 -12.18
N GLU A 314 14.11 -6.12 -13.33
CA GLU A 314 14.87 -5.96 -14.59
C GLU A 314 15.88 -4.80 -14.54
N GLY A 315 15.63 -3.78 -13.72
CA GLY A 315 16.57 -2.67 -13.54
C GLY A 315 17.79 -3.04 -12.70
N VAL A 316 17.68 -3.96 -11.75
CA VAL A 316 18.76 -4.35 -10.84
C VAL A 316 19.48 -5.60 -11.36
N GLY A 317 18.74 -6.60 -11.83
CA GLY A 317 19.31 -7.84 -12.35
C GLY A 317 20.05 -7.66 -13.69
N ASP A 318 19.48 -6.88 -14.62
CA ASP A 318 20.13 -6.58 -15.90
C ASP A 318 21.26 -5.54 -15.76
N GLY A 319 21.13 -4.62 -14.82
CA GLY A 319 22.24 -3.73 -14.44
C GLY A 319 23.41 -4.51 -13.89
N TRP A 320 23.15 -5.45 -12.96
CA TRP A 320 24.18 -6.32 -12.40
C TRP A 320 24.80 -7.23 -13.45
N ARG A 321 24.01 -7.92 -14.31
CA ARG A 321 24.54 -8.76 -15.39
C ARG A 321 25.37 -7.97 -16.39
N ARG A 322 24.97 -6.74 -16.74
CA ARG A 322 25.78 -5.84 -17.57
C ARG A 322 27.04 -5.41 -16.86
N GLN A 323 27.01 -5.05 -15.60
CA GLN A 323 28.21 -4.70 -14.81
C GLN A 323 29.16 -5.88 -14.67
N VAL A 324 28.66 -7.10 -14.46
CA VAL A 324 29.49 -8.31 -14.46
C VAL A 324 30.05 -8.59 -15.85
N ALA A 325 29.27 -8.43 -16.91
CA ALA A 325 29.76 -8.59 -18.30
C ALA A 325 30.78 -7.51 -18.67
N ASP A 326 30.62 -6.27 -18.29
CA ASP A 326 31.57 -5.19 -18.47
C ASP A 326 32.85 -5.45 -17.66
N ALA A 327 32.72 -5.91 -16.41
CA ALA A 327 33.87 -6.30 -15.59
C ALA A 327 34.64 -7.49 -16.17
N GLN A 328 33.91 -8.48 -16.74
CA GLN A 328 34.54 -9.61 -17.45
C GLN A 328 35.27 -9.11 -18.69
N GLY A 329 34.69 -8.22 -19.48
CA GLY A 329 35.33 -7.61 -20.64
C GLY A 329 36.63 -6.87 -20.28
N VAL A 330 36.65 -6.16 -19.15
CA VAL A 330 37.87 -5.51 -18.64
C VAL A 330 38.93 -6.54 -18.24
N LEU A 331 38.56 -7.63 -17.56
CA LEU A 331 39.45 -8.71 -17.19
C LEU A 331 40.01 -9.42 -18.43
N ASP A 332 39.20 -9.65 -19.47
CA ASP A 332 39.64 -10.29 -20.73
C ASP A 332 40.64 -9.40 -21.50
N VAL A 333 40.40 -8.08 -21.53
CA VAL A 333 41.36 -7.11 -22.13
C VAL A 333 42.67 -7.08 -21.35
N LEU A 334 42.63 -7.08 -20.03
CA LEU A 334 43.80 -7.07 -19.17
C LEU A 334 44.59 -8.40 -19.29
N SER A 335 43.91 -9.54 -19.33
CA SER A 335 44.55 -10.85 -19.52
C SER A 335 45.18 -10.98 -20.89
N SER A 336 44.53 -10.45 -21.96
CA SER A 336 45.10 -10.48 -23.32
C SER A 336 46.30 -9.55 -23.49
N SER A 337 46.35 -8.42 -22.78
CA SER A 337 47.50 -7.51 -22.78
C SER A 337 48.68 -8.04 -21.95
N ALA A 338 48.42 -8.82 -20.89
CA ALA A 338 49.46 -9.46 -20.09
C ALA A 338 50.18 -10.62 -20.83
N SER A 339 49.48 -11.30 -21.76
CA SER A 339 50.06 -12.39 -22.56
C SER A 339 50.95 -11.90 -23.70
N SER A 340 50.95 -10.62 -24.05
CA SER A 340 51.82 -10.07 -25.12
C SER A 340 53.19 -9.58 -24.64
N ASP A 341 53.44 -9.51 -23.32
CA ASP A 341 54.70 -9.02 -22.75
C ASP A 341 55.59 -10.15 -22.18
N LEU A 342 55.23 -11.43 -22.37
CA LEU A 342 55.97 -12.58 -21.81
C LEU A 342 56.74 -13.38 -22.86
N ASP A 343 57.53 -12.70 -23.68
CA ASP A 343 58.57 -13.34 -24.51
C ASP A 343 59.96 -13.01 -23.95
N ASP A 344 60.22 -13.18 -22.68
CA ASP A 344 61.57 -13.46 -22.15
C ASP A 344 61.60 -13.80 -20.65
N VAL A 345 62.06 -15.03 -20.34
CA VAL A 345 62.83 -15.47 -19.18
C VAL A 345 62.14 -15.74 -17.84
N SER A 346 62.24 -17.04 -17.50
CA SER A 346 62.39 -17.68 -16.18
C SER A 346 61.16 -17.87 -15.26
N ASP A 347 60.99 -19.17 -14.92
CA ASP A 347 60.23 -19.80 -13.87
C ASP A 347 60.17 -19.02 -12.54
N ALA A 348 59.13 -18.24 -12.39
CA ALA A 348 58.50 -17.97 -11.11
C ALA A 348 57.01 -17.72 -11.41
N GLU A 349 56.13 -18.59 -10.92
CA GLU A 349 54.69 -18.30 -10.87
C GLU A 349 54.48 -17.05 -10.02
N VAL A 350 54.50 -15.89 -10.66
CA VAL A 350 54.04 -14.65 -10.05
C VAL A 350 52.51 -14.65 -10.18
N LEU A 351 51.83 -14.94 -9.09
CA LEU A 351 50.37 -14.76 -8.98
C LEU A 351 50.00 -13.36 -9.48
N SER A 352 49.39 -13.31 -10.65
CA SER A 352 48.93 -12.08 -11.27
C SER A 352 47.69 -11.61 -10.49
N ALA A 353 47.45 -10.31 -10.47
CA ALA A 353 46.25 -9.74 -9.83
C ALA A 353 44.93 -10.31 -10.40
N PHE A 354 44.98 -10.96 -11.57
CA PHE A 354 43.84 -11.61 -12.24
C PHE A 354 43.48 -12.96 -11.64
N ASP A 355 44.42 -13.64 -10.97
CA ASP A 355 44.18 -14.94 -10.33
C ASP A 355 43.43 -14.80 -9.01
N VAL A 356 43.26 -13.55 -8.52
CA VAL A 356 42.65 -13.24 -7.21
C VAL A 356 41.36 -12.45 -7.32
N VAL A 357 41.03 -11.87 -8.48
CA VAL A 357 39.86 -11.03 -8.68
C VAL A 357 38.96 -11.62 -9.75
N ASP A 358 37.80 -12.13 -9.34
CA ASP A 358 36.72 -12.54 -10.24
C ASP A 358 35.90 -11.34 -10.75
N ALA A 359 35.18 -11.53 -11.86
CA ALA A 359 34.36 -10.50 -12.47
C ALA A 359 33.27 -9.98 -11.50
N GLU A 360 32.73 -10.83 -10.64
CA GLU A 360 31.77 -10.43 -9.62
C GLU A 360 32.43 -9.56 -8.53
N GLY A 361 33.62 -9.89 -8.10
CA GLY A 361 34.40 -9.10 -7.14
C GLY A 361 34.82 -7.73 -7.70
N LEU A 362 35.12 -7.66 -9.00
CA LEU A 362 35.42 -6.41 -9.70
C LEU A 362 34.16 -5.56 -9.87
N ALA A 363 33.06 -6.16 -10.29
CA ALA A 363 31.76 -5.50 -10.40
C ALA A 363 31.30 -4.95 -9.05
N ARG A 364 31.41 -5.70 -7.94
CA ARG A 364 31.14 -5.23 -6.58
C ARG A 364 32.04 -4.07 -6.14
N ARG A 365 33.27 -3.99 -6.58
CA ARG A 365 34.18 -2.87 -6.26
C ARG A 365 33.96 -1.66 -7.14
N GLN A 366 33.46 -1.88 -8.37
CA GLN A 366 33.04 -0.83 -9.31
C GLN A 366 31.60 -0.38 -9.07
N GLU A 367 30.87 -1.11 -8.24
CA GLU A 367 29.56 -0.66 -7.79
C GLU A 367 29.72 0.77 -7.27
N VAL A 368 29.48 1.71 -8.17
CA VAL A 368 29.31 3.13 -7.80
C VAL A 368 28.26 3.08 -6.71
N ARG A 369 28.63 3.42 -5.49
CA ARG A 369 27.68 3.55 -4.39
C ARG A 369 26.56 4.41 -4.93
N GLU A 370 25.48 3.76 -5.34
CA GLU A 370 24.30 4.47 -5.79
C GLU A 370 23.92 5.39 -4.64
N HIS A 371 24.09 6.68 -4.86
CA HIS A 371 23.70 7.71 -3.91
C HIS A 371 22.17 7.86 -3.90
N ARG A 372 21.43 6.77 -4.17
CA ARG A 372 19.98 6.75 -4.00
C ARG A 372 19.67 6.82 -2.52
N SER A 373 18.82 7.74 -2.16
CA SER A 373 18.32 7.82 -0.79
C SER A 373 17.60 6.51 -0.41
N VAL A 374 17.49 6.23 0.90
CA VAL A 374 16.68 5.10 1.40
C VAL A 374 15.24 5.19 0.84
N ALA A 375 14.72 6.41 0.74
CA ALA A 375 13.40 6.66 0.19
C ALA A 375 13.28 6.24 -1.29
N ASP A 376 14.29 6.52 -2.12
CA ASP A 376 14.26 6.15 -3.55
C ASP A 376 14.38 4.64 -3.76
N ARG A 377 15.20 3.97 -2.94
CA ARG A 377 15.29 2.50 -2.95
C ARG A 377 13.99 1.85 -2.50
N ALA A 378 13.40 2.35 -1.43
CA ALA A 378 12.16 1.82 -0.89
C ALA A 378 10.97 1.97 -1.84
N ARG A 379 10.91 3.08 -2.60
CA ARG A 379 9.86 3.29 -3.61
C ARG A 379 9.95 2.35 -4.80
N GLY A 380 11.15 1.86 -5.12
CA GLY A 380 11.36 0.93 -6.23
C GLY A 380 11.25 -0.55 -5.86
N ASP A 381 11.23 -0.90 -4.57
CA ASP A 381 11.23 -2.27 -4.09
C ASP A 381 9.92 -2.64 -3.41
N ILE A 382 9.11 -3.46 -4.08
CA ILE A 382 7.83 -3.96 -3.54
C ILE A 382 7.98 -4.79 -2.27
N ARG A 383 9.16 -5.37 -2.02
CA ARG A 383 9.48 -6.18 -0.84
C ARG A 383 10.15 -5.38 0.27
N TRP A 384 10.31 -4.08 0.07
CA TRP A 384 10.94 -3.23 1.08
C TRP A 384 10.18 -3.29 2.40
N SER A 385 10.94 -3.52 3.47
CA SER A 385 10.43 -3.58 4.84
C SER A 385 10.93 -2.37 5.63
N TYR A 386 9.98 -1.56 6.09
CA TYR A 386 10.29 -0.38 6.88
C TYR A 386 10.56 -0.74 8.35
N GLY A 387 11.48 -0.02 8.97
CA GLY A 387 11.79 -0.18 10.39
C GLY A 387 10.66 0.31 11.29
N HIS A 388 9.95 1.36 10.87
CA HIS A 388 8.77 1.90 11.54
C HIS A 388 7.76 2.41 10.52
N VAL A 389 6.47 2.24 10.80
CA VAL A 389 5.39 2.75 9.96
C VAL A 389 4.46 3.62 10.80
N ILE A 390 4.18 4.81 10.30
CA ILE A 390 3.20 5.72 10.88
C ILE A 390 2.04 5.84 9.90
N ILE A 391 0.82 5.70 10.41
CA ILE A 391 -0.38 5.78 9.59
C ILE A 391 -1.27 6.85 10.18
N ASP A 392 -1.51 7.94 9.44
CA ASP A 392 -2.48 8.96 9.83
C ASP A 392 -3.81 8.70 9.15
N GLU A 393 -4.90 9.09 9.79
CA GLU A 393 -6.30 8.79 9.41
C GLU A 393 -6.51 7.28 9.14
N ALA A 394 -5.89 6.45 9.97
CA ALA A 394 -5.83 5.01 9.80
C ALA A 394 -7.19 4.31 9.78
N GLN A 395 -8.24 4.95 10.33
CA GLN A 395 -9.61 4.44 10.26
C GLN A 395 -10.18 4.41 8.84
N GLU A 396 -9.58 5.13 7.89
CA GLU A 396 -10.01 5.12 6.50
C GLU A 396 -9.53 3.89 5.71
N LEU A 397 -8.56 3.13 6.25
CA LEU A 397 -7.98 1.98 5.58
C LEU A 397 -8.92 0.77 5.58
N SER A 398 -9.08 0.16 4.42
CA SER A 398 -9.80 -1.09 4.23
C SER A 398 -9.00 -2.32 4.70
N ALA A 399 -9.68 -3.46 4.85
CA ALA A 399 -9.04 -4.71 5.24
C ALA A 399 -7.92 -5.15 4.29
N MET A 400 -8.07 -4.93 2.97
CA MET A 400 -7.04 -5.24 1.99
C MET A 400 -5.84 -4.28 2.10
N GLU A 401 -6.08 -3.00 2.34
CA GLU A 401 -5.01 -2.01 2.56
C GLU A 401 -4.24 -2.31 3.84
N TRP A 402 -4.92 -2.72 4.92
CA TRP A 402 -4.26 -3.20 6.14
C TRP A 402 -3.34 -4.38 5.87
N ARG A 403 -3.75 -5.35 5.05
CA ARG A 403 -2.89 -6.49 4.67
C ARG A 403 -1.61 -6.02 3.99
N MET A 404 -1.72 -5.11 3.02
CA MET A 404 -0.57 -4.52 2.33
C MET A 404 0.35 -3.78 3.29
N VAL A 405 -0.17 -2.91 4.14
CA VAL A 405 0.61 -2.12 5.11
C VAL A 405 1.31 -3.02 6.13
N MET A 406 0.64 -4.06 6.60
CA MET A 406 1.20 -5.03 7.55
C MET A 406 2.37 -5.83 6.96
N ARG A 407 2.39 -6.06 5.64
CA ARG A 407 3.55 -6.65 4.94
C ARG A 407 4.75 -5.72 4.90
N ARG A 408 4.52 -4.40 4.77
CA ARG A 408 5.60 -3.37 4.77
C ARG A 408 6.30 -3.21 6.11
N CYS A 409 5.72 -3.71 7.22
CA CYS A 409 6.32 -3.67 8.56
C CYS A 409 6.26 -5.05 9.25
N PRO A 410 7.13 -6.00 8.88
CA PRO A 410 7.13 -7.35 9.48
C PRO A 410 7.35 -7.34 10.98
N THR A 411 8.11 -6.38 11.49
CA THR A 411 8.37 -6.20 12.93
C THR A 411 7.15 -5.73 13.71
N LYS A 412 6.10 -5.24 13.03
CA LYS A 412 4.90 -4.64 13.61
C LYS A 412 5.22 -3.47 14.56
N TRP A 413 6.32 -2.79 14.32
CA TRP A 413 6.63 -1.56 15.03
C TRP A 413 5.94 -0.38 14.31
N MET A 414 4.76 -0.04 14.79
CA MET A 414 3.86 0.88 14.09
C MET A 414 3.24 1.90 15.04
N THR A 415 3.02 3.11 14.55
CA THR A 415 2.20 4.13 15.20
C THR A 415 0.98 4.38 14.33
N ILE A 416 -0.18 3.99 14.81
CA ILE A 416 -1.48 4.07 14.13
C ILE A 416 -2.23 5.24 14.74
N VAL A 417 -2.59 6.21 13.94
CA VAL A 417 -3.27 7.42 14.37
C VAL A 417 -4.63 7.50 13.71
N GLY A 418 -5.69 7.65 14.49
CA GLY A 418 -7.03 7.70 13.92
C GLY A 418 -8.12 7.99 14.94
N ASP A 419 -9.34 8.03 14.42
CA ASP A 419 -10.56 8.19 15.18
C ASP A 419 -11.68 7.39 14.49
N THR A 420 -12.07 6.28 15.08
CA THR A 420 -13.11 5.41 14.50
C THR A 420 -14.46 6.11 14.36
N ALA A 421 -14.74 7.15 15.14
CA ALA A 421 -15.94 7.97 14.99
C ALA A 421 -15.91 8.87 13.73
N GLN A 422 -14.76 9.04 13.08
CA GLN A 422 -14.59 9.81 11.85
C GLN A 422 -14.43 8.93 10.61
N THR A 423 -14.69 7.62 10.68
CA THR A 423 -14.58 6.70 9.55
C THR A 423 -15.60 7.07 8.47
N GLY A 424 -15.11 7.59 7.36
CA GLY A 424 -15.96 7.94 6.20
C GLY A 424 -15.76 6.99 5.02
N SER A 425 -14.87 5.99 5.15
CA SER A 425 -14.69 4.94 4.14
C SER A 425 -15.66 3.79 4.39
N PRO A 426 -16.43 3.33 3.39
CA PRO A 426 -17.36 2.21 3.57
C PRO A 426 -16.67 0.90 3.96
N ALA A 427 -15.39 0.75 3.62
CA ALA A 427 -14.56 -0.39 3.99
C ALA A 427 -13.59 -0.08 5.14
N GLY A 428 -13.77 1.05 5.83
CA GLY A 428 -12.88 1.52 6.87
C GLY A 428 -13.01 0.77 8.19
N VAL A 429 -12.33 1.28 9.22
CA VAL A 429 -12.21 0.63 10.54
C VAL A 429 -13.36 1.04 11.45
N ASP A 430 -14.08 0.06 11.98
CA ASP A 430 -15.07 0.25 13.04
C ASP A 430 -14.49 -0.03 14.43
N SER A 431 -13.54 -0.97 14.50
CA SER A 431 -12.90 -1.38 15.75
C SER A 431 -11.43 -1.73 15.54
N TRP A 432 -10.54 -1.11 16.32
CA TRP A 432 -9.11 -1.46 16.29
C TRP A 432 -8.84 -2.91 16.69
N ALA A 433 -9.60 -3.45 17.62
CA ALA A 433 -9.44 -4.83 18.05
C ALA A 433 -9.76 -5.83 16.94
N GLU A 434 -10.84 -5.60 16.18
CA GLU A 434 -11.23 -6.43 15.07
C GLU A 434 -10.25 -6.30 13.89
N THR A 435 -9.83 -5.07 13.59
CA THR A 435 -8.91 -4.80 12.48
C THR A 435 -7.50 -5.32 12.73
N LEU A 436 -6.95 -5.11 13.92
CA LEU A 436 -5.58 -5.47 14.26
C LEU A 436 -5.45 -6.91 14.76
N GLY A 437 -6.54 -7.48 15.29
CA GLY A 437 -6.59 -8.84 15.85
C GLY A 437 -5.97 -9.91 14.95
N PRO A 438 -6.30 -9.99 13.65
CA PRO A 438 -5.73 -10.97 12.73
C PRO A 438 -4.21 -10.88 12.56
N PHE A 439 -3.58 -9.73 12.83
CA PHE A 439 -2.16 -9.48 12.62
C PHE A 439 -1.32 -9.53 13.87
N VAL A 440 -1.86 -9.06 15.00
CA VAL A 440 -1.10 -8.91 16.27
C VAL A 440 -1.83 -9.46 17.48
N GLY A 441 -3.07 -9.95 17.35
CA GLY A 441 -3.91 -10.33 18.48
C GLY A 441 -4.13 -9.12 19.40
N ASP A 442 -4.05 -9.31 20.70
CA ASP A 442 -4.23 -8.26 21.70
C ASP A 442 -2.92 -7.47 21.99
N ARG A 443 -1.87 -7.68 21.18
CA ARG A 443 -0.54 -7.07 21.41
C ARG A 443 -0.44 -5.67 20.77
N PHE A 444 -1.32 -4.78 21.18
CA PHE A 444 -1.24 -3.36 20.86
C PHE A 444 -1.62 -2.52 22.07
N VAL A 445 -1.12 -1.29 22.11
CA VAL A 445 -1.39 -0.33 23.19
C VAL A 445 -2.16 0.83 22.61
N THR A 446 -3.27 1.22 23.26
CA THR A 446 -4.06 2.38 22.88
C THR A 446 -3.79 3.54 23.82
N HIS A 447 -3.40 4.67 23.27
CA HIS A 447 -3.31 5.96 23.95
C HIS A 447 -4.44 6.86 23.48
N ARG A 448 -5.05 7.60 24.38
CA ARG A 448 -6.14 8.54 24.05
C ARG A 448 -5.73 9.96 24.34
N LEU A 449 -5.96 10.83 23.35
CA LEU A 449 -5.82 12.28 23.51
C LEU A 449 -7.19 12.83 23.90
N SER A 450 -7.29 13.33 25.13
CA SER A 450 -8.56 13.73 25.76
C SER A 450 -8.90 15.20 25.58
N VAL A 451 -7.95 16.03 25.10
CA VAL A 451 -8.10 17.47 25.09
C VAL A 451 -8.11 18.01 23.67
N ASN A 452 -9.22 18.64 23.28
CA ASN A 452 -9.32 19.40 22.04
C ASN A 452 -8.92 20.87 22.30
N TYR A 453 -7.80 21.26 21.77
CA TYR A 453 -7.28 22.64 21.91
C TYR A 453 -7.51 23.50 20.67
N ARG A 454 -8.02 22.94 19.58
CA ARG A 454 -8.13 23.57 18.27
C ARG A 454 -9.53 24.07 17.99
N THR A 455 -10.53 23.22 18.07
CA THR A 455 -11.91 23.53 17.72
C THR A 455 -12.62 24.22 18.89
N PRO A 456 -13.29 25.36 18.67
CA PRO A 456 -14.07 26.05 19.70
C PRO A 456 -15.19 25.16 20.28
N ALA A 457 -15.44 25.29 21.58
CA ALA A 457 -16.45 24.50 22.29
C ALA A 457 -17.86 24.59 21.68
N ARG A 458 -18.22 25.75 21.12
CA ARG A 458 -19.53 25.93 20.46
C ARG A 458 -19.64 25.16 19.15
N ILE A 459 -18.57 25.03 18.38
CA ILE A 459 -18.53 24.19 17.16
C ILE A 459 -18.62 22.72 17.56
N MET A 460 -17.83 22.32 18.57
CA MET A 460 -17.88 20.95 19.09
C MET A 460 -19.28 20.59 19.61
N ALA A 461 -19.97 21.47 20.30
CA ALA A 461 -21.33 21.21 20.77
C ALA A 461 -22.34 20.95 19.64
N VAL A 462 -22.14 21.54 18.46
CA VAL A 462 -22.94 21.22 17.26
C VAL A 462 -22.54 19.86 16.70
N ALA A 463 -21.26 19.58 16.57
CA ALA A 463 -20.75 18.30 16.07
C ALA A 463 -21.12 17.13 17.01
N GLU A 464 -21.06 17.32 18.32
CA GLU A 464 -21.45 16.33 19.34
C GLU A 464 -22.92 15.91 19.24
N ARG A 465 -23.80 16.82 18.86
CA ARG A 465 -25.21 16.47 18.60
C ARG A 465 -25.33 15.49 17.43
N VAL A 466 -24.57 15.71 16.38
CA VAL A 466 -24.52 14.78 15.23
C VAL A 466 -23.87 13.47 15.64
N LEU A 467 -22.75 13.51 16.38
CA LEU A 467 -22.07 12.32 16.90
C LEU A 467 -22.99 11.44 17.74
N GLY A 468 -23.83 12.04 18.57
CA GLY A 468 -24.81 11.33 19.40
C GLY A 468 -25.86 10.54 18.61
N LEU A 469 -26.06 10.82 17.32
CA LEU A 469 -27.01 10.09 16.47
C LEU A 469 -26.47 8.75 15.96
N PHE A 470 -25.15 8.61 15.83
CA PHE A 470 -24.55 7.38 15.28
C PHE A 470 -23.52 6.71 16.20
N ALA A 471 -22.90 7.45 17.11
CA ALA A 471 -21.91 6.93 18.05
C ALA A 471 -22.09 7.55 19.46
N PRO A 472 -23.20 7.25 20.16
CA PRO A 472 -23.53 7.90 21.44
C PRO A 472 -22.52 7.61 22.56
N ASP A 473 -21.79 6.51 22.48
CA ASP A 473 -20.79 6.10 23.46
C ASP A 473 -19.36 6.56 23.10
N ALA A 474 -19.21 7.28 21.98
CA ALA A 474 -17.89 7.76 21.56
C ALA A 474 -17.36 8.81 22.55
N PRO A 475 -16.09 8.68 22.99
CA PRO A 475 -15.52 9.64 23.92
C PRO A 475 -15.33 11.00 23.24
N VAL A 476 -15.85 12.05 23.85
CA VAL A 476 -15.72 13.42 23.38
C VAL A 476 -14.57 14.10 24.12
N GLY A 477 -13.63 14.71 23.36
CA GLY A 477 -12.53 15.48 23.95
C GLY A 477 -13.00 16.81 24.54
N VAL A 478 -12.44 17.19 25.68
CA VAL A 478 -12.77 18.46 26.33
C VAL A 478 -12.24 19.63 25.49
N ALA A 479 -13.15 20.44 24.93
CA ALA A 479 -12.76 21.63 24.17
C ALA A 479 -12.29 22.76 25.10
N LEU A 480 -11.07 23.26 24.87
CA LEU A 480 -10.47 24.31 25.69
C LEU A 480 -10.79 25.73 25.21
N ARG A 481 -11.02 25.88 23.90
CA ARG A 481 -11.31 27.20 23.34
C ARG A 481 -12.78 27.52 23.55
N GLY A 482 -13.04 28.53 24.38
CA GLY A 482 -14.36 29.18 24.40
C GLY A 482 -14.67 29.78 23.03
N GLY A 483 -15.90 30.11 22.77
CA GLY A 483 -16.32 30.82 21.57
C GLY A 483 -17.38 31.86 21.94
N ASP A 484 -17.29 33.03 21.31
CA ASP A 484 -18.31 34.06 21.39
C ASP A 484 -19.59 33.63 20.62
N ASP A 485 -20.68 34.34 20.80
CA ASP A 485 -21.99 33.98 20.19
C ASP A 485 -22.00 33.98 18.65
N GLY A 486 -20.99 34.59 18.00
CA GLY A 486 -20.82 34.62 16.54
C GLY A 486 -20.03 33.45 15.93
N VAL A 487 -19.48 32.55 16.73
CA VAL A 487 -18.65 31.42 16.26
C VAL A 487 -19.44 30.40 15.43
N VAL A 488 -20.73 30.18 15.77
CA VAL A 488 -21.63 29.33 15.00
C VAL A 488 -22.83 30.13 14.54
N ARG A 489 -23.15 30.06 13.25
CA ARG A 489 -24.29 30.72 12.65
C ARG A 489 -25.11 29.71 11.83
N PHE A 490 -26.42 29.82 11.91
CA PHE A 490 -27.37 29.06 11.10
C PHE A 490 -28.05 29.97 10.11
N CYS A 491 -28.09 29.60 8.84
CA CYS A 491 -28.74 30.32 7.74
C CYS A 491 -29.80 29.45 7.08
N ALA A 492 -30.78 30.09 6.49
CA ALA A 492 -31.83 29.38 5.75
C ALA A 492 -31.27 28.68 4.52
N ALA A 493 -31.89 27.56 4.14
CA ALA A 493 -31.60 26.87 2.90
C ALA A 493 -31.70 27.83 1.68
N GLY A 494 -30.77 27.71 0.73
CA GLY A 494 -30.67 28.57 -0.44
C GLY A 494 -29.94 29.90 -0.21
N THR A 495 -29.38 30.14 0.99
CA THR A 495 -28.49 31.27 1.23
C THR A 495 -27.22 31.12 0.40
N ASP A 496 -26.75 32.18 -0.25
CA ASP A 496 -25.47 32.16 -0.97
C ASP A 496 -24.30 31.91 0.00
N PRO A 497 -23.59 30.78 -0.12
CA PRO A 497 -22.52 30.42 0.81
C PRO A 497 -21.35 31.41 0.76
N TRP A 498 -21.08 32.01 -0.39
CA TRP A 498 -20.00 32.99 -0.57
C TRP A 498 -20.31 34.35 0.05
N ALA A 499 -21.59 34.68 0.22
CA ALA A 499 -22.02 35.90 0.90
C ALA A 499 -21.89 35.81 2.43
N VAL A 500 -21.91 34.60 2.99
CA VAL A 500 -21.85 34.36 4.44
C VAL A 500 -20.49 33.88 4.92
N LEU A 501 -19.61 33.43 4.01
CA LEU A 501 -18.23 33.06 4.32
C LEU A 501 -17.45 34.33 4.72
N PRO A 502 -16.85 34.38 5.92
CA PRO A 502 -16.00 35.50 6.31
C PRO A 502 -14.80 35.66 5.37
N ARG A 503 -14.54 36.90 4.91
CA ARG A 503 -13.43 37.24 4.04
C ARG A 503 -12.49 38.19 4.77
N GLU A 504 -11.66 37.63 5.62
CA GLU A 504 -10.61 38.39 6.29
C GLU A 504 -9.25 38.01 5.70
N GLU A 505 -8.40 39.02 5.49
CA GLU A 505 -7.05 38.82 4.97
C GLU A 505 -6.24 37.88 5.91
N GLY A 506 -5.59 36.86 5.35
CA GLY A 506 -4.84 35.85 6.12
C GLY A 506 -5.68 34.77 6.79
N ARG A 507 -6.99 34.64 6.47
CA ARG A 507 -7.84 33.52 6.90
C ARG A 507 -8.15 32.56 5.74
N LEU A 508 -8.13 31.26 6.05
CA LEU A 508 -8.49 30.22 5.12
C LEU A 508 -9.97 29.85 5.32
N GLY A 509 -10.80 30.22 4.34
CA GLY A 509 -12.23 29.91 4.34
C GLY A 509 -12.59 28.87 3.28
N VAL A 510 -13.54 27.99 3.59
CA VAL A 510 -14.02 26.95 2.67
C VAL A 510 -15.54 26.79 2.73
N VAL A 511 -16.12 26.42 1.58
CA VAL A 511 -17.51 25.97 1.46
C VAL A 511 -17.49 24.47 1.22
N ILE A 512 -18.18 23.70 2.08
CA ILE A 512 -18.25 22.24 2.02
C ILE A 512 -19.65 21.82 1.61
N VAL A 513 -19.74 20.93 0.65
CA VAL A 513 -20.96 20.33 0.11
C VAL A 513 -20.87 18.79 0.13
N ALA A 514 -21.99 18.11 -0.12
CA ALA A 514 -22.00 16.68 -0.39
C ALA A 514 -21.09 16.35 -1.60
N ASP A 515 -20.43 15.22 -1.60
CA ASP A 515 -19.50 14.82 -2.69
C ASP A 515 -20.22 14.71 -4.04
N SER A 516 -21.49 14.30 -4.05
CA SER A 516 -22.34 14.26 -5.25
C SER A 516 -22.61 15.64 -5.87
N ARG A 517 -22.49 16.72 -5.09
CA ARG A 517 -22.66 18.12 -5.56
C ARG A 517 -21.35 18.84 -5.86
N LYS A 518 -20.25 18.15 -5.74
CA LYS A 518 -18.93 18.67 -6.09
C LYS A 518 -18.90 19.07 -7.58
N GLY A 519 -18.56 20.32 -7.86
CA GLY A 519 -18.51 20.84 -9.24
C GLY A 519 -19.76 21.59 -9.70
N GLU A 520 -20.90 21.50 -8.97
CA GLU A 520 -22.07 22.35 -9.27
C GLU A 520 -21.79 23.85 -9.05
N THR A 521 -20.90 24.16 -8.11
CA THR A 521 -20.49 25.54 -7.81
C THR A 521 -18.96 25.63 -7.81
N PRO A 522 -18.35 26.57 -8.54
CA PRO A 522 -16.90 26.74 -8.54
C PRO A 522 -16.34 27.09 -7.16
N GLY A 523 -15.28 26.42 -6.75
CA GLY A 523 -14.54 26.70 -5.50
C GLY A 523 -15.13 26.06 -4.25
N VAL A 524 -16.16 25.22 -4.36
CA VAL A 524 -16.61 24.37 -3.25
C VAL A 524 -15.81 23.07 -3.20
N LEU A 525 -15.68 22.50 -2.00
CA LEU A 525 -15.05 21.20 -1.79
C LEU A 525 -16.10 20.19 -1.31
N GLY A 526 -15.92 18.94 -1.73
CA GLY A 526 -16.66 17.82 -1.17
C GLY A 526 -16.14 17.44 0.21
N VAL A 527 -16.90 16.64 0.97
CA VAL A 527 -16.46 16.16 2.28
C VAL A 527 -15.19 15.33 2.17
N SER A 528 -15.05 14.53 1.13
CA SER A 528 -13.85 13.72 0.88
C SER A 528 -12.58 14.55 0.68
N ASP A 529 -12.70 15.75 0.06
CA ASP A 529 -11.56 16.64 -0.19
C ASP A 529 -11.03 17.32 1.07
N VAL A 530 -11.88 17.50 2.08
CA VAL A 530 -11.52 18.23 3.31
C VAL A 530 -11.06 17.31 4.44
N LYS A 531 -11.05 15.99 4.24
CA LYS A 531 -10.49 15.03 5.21
C LYS A 531 -9.02 15.30 5.45
N GLY A 532 -8.61 15.36 6.73
CA GLY A 532 -7.23 15.69 7.13
C GLY A 532 -6.87 17.18 7.02
N LEU A 533 -7.71 18.03 6.39
CA LEU A 533 -7.48 19.46 6.26
C LEU A 533 -8.24 20.25 7.33
N GLU A 534 -7.86 21.52 7.52
CA GLU A 534 -8.46 22.42 8.50
C GLU A 534 -8.52 23.83 7.95
N PHE A 535 -9.60 24.54 8.33
CA PHE A 535 -9.89 25.86 7.83
C PHE A 535 -10.28 26.80 8.99
N ASP A 536 -9.96 28.08 8.87
CA ASP A 536 -10.38 29.06 9.86
C ASP A 536 -11.91 29.21 9.87
N ASP A 537 -12.49 29.35 8.68
CA ASP A 537 -13.91 29.64 8.51
C ASP A 537 -14.53 28.59 7.56
N VAL A 538 -15.55 27.90 8.03
CA VAL A 538 -16.22 26.83 7.28
C VAL A 538 -17.69 27.16 7.08
N VAL A 539 -18.18 26.97 5.86
CA VAL A 539 -19.60 26.98 5.52
C VAL A 539 -20.01 25.57 5.09
N VAL A 540 -20.90 24.93 5.83
CA VAL A 540 -21.49 23.63 5.48
C VAL A 540 -22.85 23.88 4.84
N VAL A 541 -23.04 23.39 3.62
CA VAL A 541 -24.28 23.59 2.85
C VAL A 541 -25.10 22.31 2.83
N ASP A 542 -26.40 22.44 3.11
CA ASP A 542 -27.38 21.37 3.08
C ASP A 542 -26.94 20.09 3.83
N PRO A 543 -26.79 20.14 5.18
CA PRO A 543 -26.31 19.00 5.98
C PRO A 543 -27.05 17.68 5.75
N LEU A 544 -28.35 17.73 5.52
CA LEU A 544 -29.17 16.53 5.26
C LEU A 544 -28.77 15.85 3.94
N VAL A 545 -28.39 16.63 2.93
CA VAL A 545 -27.88 16.06 1.67
C VAL A 545 -26.54 15.35 1.88
N ILE A 546 -25.67 15.87 2.75
CA ILE A 546 -24.43 15.18 3.13
C ILE A 546 -24.75 13.83 3.80
N VAL A 547 -25.74 13.81 4.69
CA VAL A 547 -26.15 12.56 5.38
C VAL A 547 -26.72 11.54 4.40
N ASP A 548 -27.47 11.98 3.40
CA ASP A 548 -28.11 11.09 2.41
C ASP A 548 -27.16 10.64 1.29
N ASP A 549 -25.97 11.26 1.16
CA ASP A 549 -25.03 11.05 0.05
C ASP A 549 -24.25 9.73 0.14
N SER A 550 -24.05 9.21 1.34
CA SER A 550 -23.31 7.97 1.57
C SER A 550 -23.85 7.18 2.77
N PRO A 551 -23.57 5.87 2.86
CA PRO A 551 -23.88 5.07 4.05
C PRO A 551 -23.23 5.62 5.33
N GLN A 552 -22.11 6.35 5.22
CA GLN A 552 -21.39 7.01 6.31
C GLN A 552 -21.73 8.50 6.43
N GLY A 553 -22.87 8.94 5.92
CA GLY A 553 -23.22 10.36 5.82
C GLY A 553 -23.24 11.12 7.14
N TYR A 554 -23.57 10.48 8.27
CA TYR A 554 -23.46 11.10 9.59
C TYR A 554 -22.01 11.36 9.99
N GLN A 555 -21.10 10.40 9.73
CA GLN A 555 -19.66 10.56 9.93
C GLN A 555 -19.09 11.67 9.03
N ASP A 556 -19.50 11.69 7.77
CA ASP A 556 -19.10 12.71 6.80
C ASP A 556 -19.56 14.10 7.26
N LEU A 557 -20.79 14.24 7.75
CA LEU A 557 -21.28 15.50 8.33
C LEU A 557 -20.48 15.90 9.58
N PHE A 558 -20.19 14.95 10.47
CA PHE A 558 -19.36 15.20 11.64
C PHE A 558 -17.96 15.68 11.26
N VAL A 559 -17.35 15.07 10.24
CA VAL A 559 -16.06 15.52 9.67
C VAL A 559 -16.20 16.94 9.14
N ALA A 560 -17.19 17.26 8.32
CA ALA A 560 -17.38 18.58 7.73
C ALA A 560 -17.51 19.68 8.81
N LEU A 561 -18.31 19.45 9.85
CA LEU A 561 -18.53 20.38 10.96
C LEU A 561 -17.26 20.64 11.77
N THR A 562 -16.41 19.63 11.94
CA THR A 562 -15.21 19.70 12.77
C THR A 562 -13.97 20.25 12.05
N ARG A 563 -14.07 20.56 10.75
CA ARG A 563 -12.98 21.23 9.98
C ARG A 563 -12.79 22.69 10.37
N ALA A 564 -13.76 23.32 11.03
CA ALA A 564 -13.72 24.72 11.41
C ALA A 564 -12.86 24.95 12.67
N THR A 565 -11.89 25.88 12.59
CA THR A 565 -11.03 26.23 13.71
C THR A 565 -11.40 27.58 14.35
N ARG A 566 -12.24 28.40 13.69
CA ARG A 566 -12.68 29.71 14.18
C ARG A 566 -14.17 29.95 14.07
N SER A 567 -14.76 29.80 12.88
CA SER A 567 -16.20 29.99 12.69
C SER A 567 -16.81 28.92 11.82
N LEU A 568 -18.04 28.59 12.14
CA LEU A 568 -18.88 27.63 11.41
C LEU A 568 -20.17 28.30 11.00
N VAL A 569 -20.51 28.21 9.72
CA VAL A 569 -21.81 28.59 9.20
C VAL A 569 -22.50 27.34 8.66
N VAL A 570 -23.72 27.07 9.08
CA VAL A 570 -24.53 25.96 8.59
C VAL A 570 -25.68 26.56 7.79
N ILE A 571 -25.79 26.20 6.52
CA ILE A 571 -26.88 26.59 5.62
C ILE A 571 -27.80 25.39 5.45
N GLY A 572 -29.05 25.53 5.90
CA GLY A 572 -30.04 24.47 5.96
C GLY A 572 -30.21 23.90 7.35
N GLU A 573 -30.88 22.75 7.45
CA GLU A 573 -31.23 22.09 8.71
C GLU A 573 -30.21 20.98 9.05
N LEU A 574 -29.89 20.87 10.34
CA LEU A 574 -29.13 19.71 10.86
C LEU A 574 -30.10 18.54 11.09
N PRO A 575 -29.62 17.29 11.01
CA PRO A 575 -30.38 16.12 11.41
C PRO A 575 -30.74 16.24 12.89
N GLY A 576 -31.98 15.83 13.22
CA GLY A 576 -32.62 16.03 14.54
C GLY A 576 -32.12 15.10 15.62
#